data_211fa00de62b36ea5fb15bc5917a6a4b
#
_entry.id   211fa00de62b36ea5fb15bc5917a6a4b
#
_cell.length_a   1.000
_cell.length_b   1.000
_cell.length_c   1.000
_cell.angle_alpha   90.00
_cell.angle_beta   90.00
_cell.angle_gamma   90.00
#
_symmetry.space_group_name_H-M   'P 1'
#
loop_
_entity.id
_entity.type
_entity.pdbx_description
1 polymer ?
#
loop_
_entity_poly.entity_id
_entity_poly.type
_entity_poly.pdbx_seq_one_letter_code
_entity_poly.pdbx_strand_id
1 'polypeptide(L)'
;MMRLLLKSLQFLYNIYAMVLFVAIMLLIFPFVILSSLAGRIKGGNMILRLCMFWSDIWFPLVFIRIKRKYESPHDKSKQYIFVTNHISYLDSAVLVKAYRQPIRPLGKVEMGKIPVFGFIYKKAIVSVDRSSLENRIASLRILRSILSKGISVLVFPEGTFNMTNEPLKDFYDGAFRLALETHTPIKPVLFLDTYDRMNHKTLFSLNPGRCRIVYLDEIPVTDLKMPDAPFLKKRVYDLMEKKLIEYNASWIQPARRLNKKNVIY
;
A
#
# COMPACT_ATOMS: atom_id res chain seq x y z
N MET A 1 11.17 17.70 -32.44
CA MET A 1 12.41 16.99 -32.09
C MET A 1 12.55 16.76 -30.58
N MET A 2 12.57 17.78 -29.73
CA MET A 2 12.75 17.66 -28.26
C MET A 2 11.70 16.75 -27.58
N ARG A 3 10.39 16.84 -27.92
CA ARG A 3 9.33 15.99 -27.35
C ARG A 3 9.52 14.48 -27.70
N LEU A 4 10.04 14.17 -28.88
CA LEU A 4 10.32 12.79 -29.29
C LEU A 4 11.50 12.23 -28.51
N LEU A 5 12.58 13.00 -28.38
CA LEU A 5 13.75 12.63 -27.58
C LEU A 5 13.36 12.34 -26.12
N LEU A 6 12.57 13.22 -25.48
CA LEU A 6 12.10 13.01 -24.11
C LEU A 6 11.26 11.74 -23.94
N LYS A 7 10.39 11.43 -24.91
CA LYS A 7 9.62 10.16 -24.90
C LYS A 7 10.51 8.94 -25.04
N SER A 8 11.53 9.02 -25.92
CA SER A 8 12.49 7.90 -26.09
C SER A 8 13.33 7.69 -24.82
N LEU A 9 13.82 8.76 -24.20
CA LEU A 9 14.53 8.67 -22.91
C LEU A 9 13.65 8.10 -21.80
N GLN A 10 12.39 8.53 -21.71
CA GLN A 10 11.42 7.99 -20.78
C GLN A 10 11.18 6.50 -20.99
N PHE A 11 11.06 6.06 -22.25
CA PHE A 11 10.88 4.66 -22.58
C PHE A 11 12.12 3.83 -22.18
N LEU A 12 13.32 4.27 -22.53
CA LEU A 12 14.58 3.59 -22.16
C LEU A 12 14.75 3.51 -20.64
N TYR A 13 14.42 4.59 -19.91
CA TYR A 13 14.43 4.57 -18.46
C TYR A 13 13.44 3.55 -17.87
N ASN A 14 12.23 3.39 -18.46
CA ASN A 14 11.27 2.41 -18.00
C ASN A 14 11.76 0.97 -18.26
N ILE A 15 12.39 0.72 -19.42
CA ILE A 15 13.02 -0.58 -19.72
C ILE A 15 14.13 -0.87 -18.70
N TYR A 16 15.04 0.07 -18.47
CA TYR A 16 16.09 -0.04 -17.45
C TYR A 16 15.51 -0.41 -16.08
N ALA A 17 14.50 0.34 -15.63
CA ALA A 17 13.88 0.11 -14.33
C ALA A 17 13.19 -1.27 -14.23
N MET A 18 12.55 -1.73 -15.32
CA MET A 18 11.92 -3.03 -15.39
C MET A 18 12.96 -4.17 -15.39
N VAL A 19 14.05 -4.03 -16.14
CA VAL A 19 15.16 -5.00 -16.16
C VAL A 19 15.75 -5.13 -14.76
N LEU A 20 16.02 -4.03 -14.08
CA LEU A 20 16.51 -4.05 -12.69
C LEU A 20 15.50 -4.70 -11.73
N PHE A 21 14.21 -4.37 -11.87
CA PHE A 21 13.14 -4.97 -11.07
C PHE A 21 13.20 -6.49 -11.15
N VAL A 22 13.23 -7.03 -12.37
CA VAL A 22 13.23 -8.47 -12.63
C VAL A 22 14.55 -9.10 -12.20
N ALA A 23 15.69 -8.50 -12.55
CA ALA A 23 17.02 -9.02 -12.21
C ALA A 23 17.19 -9.19 -10.69
N ILE A 24 16.88 -8.15 -9.90
CA ILE A 24 16.99 -8.23 -8.44
C ILE A 24 15.97 -9.24 -7.87
N MET A 25 14.76 -9.29 -8.44
CA MET A 25 13.77 -10.29 -8.04
C MET A 25 14.26 -11.71 -8.28
N LEU A 26 14.88 -11.99 -9.42
CA LEU A 26 15.46 -13.31 -9.72
C LEU A 26 16.64 -13.64 -8.80
N LEU A 27 17.49 -12.67 -8.45
CA LEU A 27 18.60 -12.86 -7.53
C LEU A 27 18.14 -13.26 -6.13
N ILE A 28 17.04 -12.68 -5.62
CA ILE A 28 16.51 -13.04 -4.30
C ILE A 28 15.63 -14.29 -4.32
N PHE A 29 15.17 -14.74 -5.50
CA PHE A 29 14.19 -15.81 -5.63
C PHE A 29 14.61 -17.15 -5.00
N PRO A 30 15.87 -17.65 -5.12
CA PRO A 30 16.32 -18.85 -4.42
C PRO A 30 16.13 -18.75 -2.90
N PHE A 31 16.42 -17.59 -2.31
CA PHE A 31 16.22 -17.34 -0.88
C PHE A 31 14.75 -17.30 -0.48
N VAL A 32 13.88 -16.84 -1.40
CA VAL A 32 12.43 -16.89 -1.21
C VAL A 32 11.94 -18.33 -1.17
N ILE A 33 12.43 -19.20 -2.07
CA ILE A 33 12.10 -20.63 -2.06
C ILE A 33 12.51 -21.26 -0.73
N LEU A 34 13.76 -21.09 -0.30
CA LEU A 34 14.25 -21.58 0.98
C LEU A 34 13.42 -21.06 2.17
N SER A 35 13.14 -19.75 2.20
CA SER A 35 12.33 -19.15 3.24
C SER A 35 10.90 -19.72 3.28
N SER A 36 10.36 -20.13 2.13
CA SER A 36 8.99 -20.67 2.05
C SER A 36 8.84 -22.01 2.76
N LEU A 37 9.93 -22.75 3.00
CA LEU A 37 9.95 -24.02 3.73
C LEU A 37 9.72 -23.81 5.24
N ALA A 38 9.98 -22.62 5.76
CA ALA A 38 9.76 -22.27 7.17
C ALA A 38 8.27 -22.02 7.52
N GLY A 39 7.34 -22.39 6.63
CA GLY A 39 5.90 -22.30 6.80
C GLY A 39 5.31 -20.90 6.61
N ARG A 40 3.99 -20.79 6.78
CA ARG A 40 3.23 -19.60 6.37
C ARG A 40 3.58 -18.34 7.17
N ILE A 41 3.87 -18.46 8.46
CA ILE A 41 4.13 -17.29 9.33
C ILE A 41 5.61 -16.91 9.31
N LYS A 42 6.49 -17.82 9.76
CA LYS A 42 7.95 -17.55 9.79
C LYS A 42 8.49 -17.30 8.37
N GLY A 43 8.20 -18.20 7.44
CA GLY A 43 8.62 -18.07 6.05
C GLY A 43 8.07 -16.82 5.37
N GLY A 44 6.80 -16.50 5.58
CA GLY A 44 6.20 -15.26 5.06
C GLY A 44 6.85 -14.00 5.62
N ASN A 45 7.28 -13.98 6.89
CA ASN A 45 8.03 -12.84 7.46
C ASN A 45 9.45 -12.74 6.87
N MET A 46 10.11 -13.87 6.62
CA MET A 46 11.43 -13.90 5.95
C MET A 46 11.31 -13.40 4.51
N ILE A 47 10.31 -13.85 3.76
CA ILE A 47 10.04 -13.39 2.39
C ILE A 47 9.74 -11.90 2.36
N LEU A 48 8.95 -11.38 3.31
CA LEU A 48 8.72 -9.94 3.41
C LEU A 48 10.03 -9.16 3.63
N ARG A 49 10.95 -9.66 4.46
CA ARG A 49 12.27 -9.05 4.65
C ARG A 49 13.11 -9.07 3.36
N LEU A 50 13.04 -10.14 2.58
CA LEU A 50 13.68 -10.20 1.26
C LEU A 50 13.07 -9.18 0.29
N CYS A 51 11.75 -9.00 0.31
CA CYS A 51 11.09 -7.93 -0.47
C CYS A 51 11.51 -6.54 0.01
N MET A 52 11.69 -6.33 1.32
CA MET A 52 12.21 -5.07 1.85
C MET A 52 13.65 -4.81 1.35
N PHE A 53 14.53 -5.82 1.41
CA PHE A 53 15.88 -5.76 0.87
C PHE A 53 15.88 -5.46 -0.63
N TRP A 54 15.04 -6.16 -1.42
CA TRP A 54 14.83 -5.87 -2.82
C TRP A 54 14.48 -4.38 -3.05
N SER A 55 13.56 -3.86 -2.27
CA SER A 55 13.12 -2.46 -2.39
C SER A 55 14.20 -1.47 -1.97
N ASP A 56 15.08 -1.85 -1.03
CA ASP A 56 16.22 -1.01 -0.59
C ASP A 56 17.26 -0.84 -1.68
N ILE A 57 17.39 -1.82 -2.57
CA ILE A 57 18.29 -1.77 -3.73
C ILE A 57 17.60 -1.10 -4.92
N TRP A 58 16.39 -1.53 -5.28
CA TRP A 58 15.71 -1.11 -6.50
C TRP A 58 15.40 0.39 -6.51
N PHE A 59 14.79 0.94 -5.46
CA PHE A 59 14.39 2.34 -5.44
C PHE A 59 15.54 3.33 -5.63
N PRO A 60 16.69 3.20 -4.96
CA PRO A 60 17.85 4.06 -5.25
C PRO A 60 18.36 3.93 -6.68
N LEU A 61 18.45 2.72 -7.23
CA LEU A 61 18.93 2.47 -8.58
C LEU A 61 18.03 3.10 -9.65
N VAL A 62 16.72 3.16 -9.40
CA VAL A 62 15.79 3.88 -10.30
C VAL A 62 15.55 5.34 -9.87
N PHE A 63 16.43 5.91 -9.05
CA PHE A 63 16.41 7.31 -8.64
C PHE A 63 15.10 7.77 -7.99
N ILE A 64 14.37 6.85 -7.31
CA ILE A 64 13.17 7.17 -6.53
C ILE A 64 13.55 7.23 -5.04
N ARG A 65 13.45 8.44 -4.48
CA ARG A 65 13.78 8.71 -3.08
C ARG A 65 12.55 8.62 -2.20
N ILE A 66 12.42 7.53 -1.44
CA ILE A 66 11.34 7.37 -0.48
C ILE A 66 11.60 8.22 0.77
N LYS A 67 10.65 9.09 1.12
CA LYS A 67 10.67 9.93 2.32
C LYS A 67 9.48 9.59 3.21
N ARG A 68 9.76 9.10 4.43
CA ARG A 68 8.73 8.85 5.44
C ARG A 68 8.58 10.07 6.32
N LYS A 69 7.36 10.44 6.60
CA LYS A 69 6.98 11.45 7.58
C LYS A 69 6.02 10.81 8.58
N TYR A 70 6.22 11.07 9.84
CA TYR A 70 5.36 10.61 10.92
C TYR A 70 4.72 11.85 11.55
N GLU A 71 3.37 11.96 11.52
CA GLU A 71 2.64 13.03 12.20
C GLU A 71 2.49 12.76 13.69
N SER A 72 2.53 11.47 14.07
CA SER A 72 2.60 11.01 15.45
C SER A 72 3.62 9.88 15.59
N PRO A 73 4.11 9.60 16.80
CA PRO A 73 5.00 8.47 17.05
C PRO A 73 4.44 7.18 16.46
N HIS A 74 5.32 6.40 15.83
CA HIS A 74 4.97 5.10 15.25
C HIS A 74 5.75 4.00 15.95
N ASP A 75 5.03 3.20 16.72
CA ASP A 75 5.59 2.03 17.40
C ASP A 75 5.54 0.81 16.45
N LYS A 76 6.71 0.35 16.02
CA LYS A 76 6.83 -0.83 15.13
C LYS A 76 6.59 -2.16 15.86
N SER A 77 6.59 -2.17 17.19
CA SER A 77 6.28 -3.36 17.99
C SER A 77 4.77 -3.56 18.13
N LYS A 78 4.01 -2.47 17.99
CA LYS A 78 2.55 -2.48 18.08
C LYS A 78 1.91 -3.02 16.80
N GLN A 79 0.83 -3.73 16.95
CA GLN A 79 0.04 -4.26 15.86
C GLN A 79 -1.00 -3.26 15.37
N TYR A 80 -1.17 -3.17 14.04
CA TYR A 80 -2.11 -2.25 13.39
C TYR A 80 -2.88 -2.90 12.27
N ILE A 81 -4.04 -2.34 11.98
CA ILE A 81 -4.64 -2.42 10.64
C ILE A 81 -4.24 -1.14 9.91
N PHE A 82 -3.28 -1.26 8.99
CA PHE A 82 -2.89 -0.16 8.13
C PHE A 82 -3.93 0.05 7.04
N VAL A 83 -4.38 1.29 6.91
CA VAL A 83 -5.31 1.73 5.86
C VAL A 83 -4.57 2.74 4.97
N THR A 84 -4.49 2.46 3.66
CA THR A 84 -3.68 3.24 2.73
C THR A 84 -4.47 3.55 1.47
N ASN A 85 -4.34 4.75 0.90
CA ASN A 85 -4.91 5.10 -0.39
C ASN A 85 -4.25 4.32 -1.54
N HIS A 86 -4.98 4.08 -2.63
CA HIS A 86 -4.52 3.27 -3.76
C HIS A 86 -4.66 4.04 -5.08
N ILE A 87 -3.55 4.51 -5.64
CA ILE A 87 -3.55 5.43 -6.78
C ILE A 87 -2.60 5.00 -7.92
N SER A 88 -1.71 4.02 -7.67
CA SER A 88 -0.60 3.73 -8.57
C SER A 88 -0.23 2.25 -8.58
N TYR A 89 0.26 1.74 -9.70
CA TYR A 89 0.94 0.44 -9.74
C TYR A 89 2.15 0.39 -8.81
N LEU A 90 2.81 1.54 -8.59
CA LEU A 90 3.98 1.65 -7.71
C LEU A 90 3.65 1.42 -6.23
N ASP A 91 2.38 1.55 -5.83
CA ASP A 91 1.96 1.33 -4.43
C ASP A 91 2.38 -0.05 -3.92
N SER A 92 2.35 -1.07 -4.79
CA SER A 92 2.77 -2.44 -4.46
C SER A 92 4.27 -2.55 -4.11
N ALA A 93 5.12 -1.77 -4.77
CA ALA A 93 6.54 -1.72 -4.46
C ALA A 93 6.83 -0.79 -3.27
N VAL A 94 6.10 0.33 -3.17
CA VAL A 94 6.24 1.31 -2.08
C VAL A 94 5.83 0.70 -0.75
N LEU A 95 4.81 -0.17 -0.70
CA LEU A 95 4.35 -0.77 0.55
C LEU A 95 5.45 -1.56 1.27
N VAL A 96 6.30 -2.33 0.56
CA VAL A 96 7.39 -3.09 1.19
C VAL A 96 8.52 -2.19 1.66
N LYS A 97 8.68 -1.02 1.06
CA LYS A 97 9.59 0.03 1.53
C LYS A 97 9.01 0.83 2.68
N ALA A 98 7.69 1.08 2.67
CA ALA A 98 7.00 1.84 3.69
C ALA A 98 7.04 1.13 5.05
N TYR A 99 6.48 -0.05 5.13
CA TYR A 99 6.24 -0.74 6.39
C TYR A 99 7.43 -1.62 6.78
N ARG A 100 8.09 -1.25 7.90
CA ARG A 100 9.30 -1.92 8.40
C ARG A 100 9.01 -2.78 9.63
N GLN A 101 7.88 -3.47 9.61
CA GLN A 101 7.43 -4.42 10.63
C GLN A 101 6.73 -5.60 9.95
N PRO A 102 6.46 -6.70 10.65
CA PRO A 102 5.70 -7.82 10.10
C PRO A 102 4.30 -7.36 9.69
N ILE A 103 3.99 -7.45 8.40
CA ILE A 103 2.68 -7.13 7.83
C ILE A 103 2.20 -8.23 6.90
N ARG A 104 0.90 -8.29 6.65
CA ARG A 104 0.30 -9.03 5.55
C ARG A 104 -0.63 -8.10 4.78
N PRO A 105 -0.20 -7.61 3.63
CA PRO A 105 -1.08 -6.87 2.74
C PRO A 105 -2.22 -7.74 2.21
N LEU A 106 -3.38 -7.12 2.03
CA LEU A 106 -4.51 -7.72 1.32
C LEU A 106 -4.39 -7.39 -0.17
N GLY A 107 -4.41 -8.39 -1.03
CA GLY A 107 -4.21 -8.18 -2.45
C GLY A 107 -5.06 -9.07 -3.34
N LYS A 108 -5.11 -8.76 -4.63
CA LYS A 108 -5.95 -9.40 -5.63
C LYS A 108 -5.42 -10.79 -6.03
N VAL A 109 -6.27 -11.81 -6.10
CA VAL A 109 -5.85 -13.20 -6.36
C VAL A 109 -5.15 -13.37 -7.73
N GLU A 110 -5.53 -12.58 -8.72
CA GLU A 110 -4.97 -12.66 -10.08
C GLU A 110 -3.48 -12.35 -10.14
N MET A 111 -2.97 -11.52 -9.25
CA MET A 111 -1.54 -11.21 -9.16
C MET A 111 -0.69 -12.44 -8.83
N GLY A 112 -1.29 -13.43 -8.18
CA GLY A 112 -0.66 -14.71 -7.90
C GLY A 112 -0.42 -15.61 -9.14
N LYS A 113 -0.91 -15.23 -10.32
CA LYS A 113 -0.72 -15.98 -11.59
C LYS A 113 0.56 -15.58 -12.33
N ILE A 114 1.17 -14.45 -11.99
CA ILE A 114 2.39 -13.95 -12.66
C ILE A 114 3.57 -14.88 -12.30
N PRO A 115 4.32 -15.40 -13.27
CA PRO A 115 5.47 -16.26 -12.99
C PRO A 115 6.48 -15.58 -12.05
N VAL A 116 7.11 -16.34 -11.16
CA VAL A 116 8.07 -15.89 -10.13
C VAL A 116 7.44 -14.92 -9.13
N PHE A 117 6.97 -13.75 -9.59
CA PHE A 117 6.29 -12.76 -8.74
C PHE A 117 5.09 -13.35 -8.00
N GLY A 118 4.27 -14.15 -8.67
CA GLY A 118 3.09 -14.78 -8.08
C GLY A 118 3.45 -15.77 -6.96
N PHE A 119 4.61 -16.44 -7.03
CA PHE A 119 5.08 -17.29 -5.94
C PHE A 119 5.40 -16.44 -4.69
N ILE A 120 6.17 -15.37 -4.85
CA ILE A 120 6.50 -14.40 -3.78
C ILE A 120 5.20 -13.83 -3.20
N TYR A 121 4.31 -13.37 -4.07
CA TYR A 121 3.03 -12.77 -3.73
C TYR A 121 2.17 -13.69 -2.86
N LYS A 122 1.93 -14.92 -3.26
CA LYS A 122 1.11 -15.90 -2.51
C LYS A 122 1.65 -16.20 -1.10
N LYS A 123 2.95 -16.05 -0.89
CA LYS A 123 3.61 -16.29 0.41
C LYS A 123 3.62 -15.04 1.31
N ALA A 124 3.74 -13.86 0.71
CA ALA A 124 3.86 -12.58 1.43
C ALA A 124 2.52 -11.87 1.68
N ILE A 125 1.48 -12.17 0.89
CA ILE A 125 0.21 -11.43 0.85
C ILE A 125 -0.96 -12.35 1.14
N VAL A 126 -2.05 -11.80 1.69
CA VAL A 126 -3.35 -12.48 1.76
C VAL A 126 -4.11 -12.19 0.47
N SER A 127 -4.23 -13.22 -0.37
CA SER A 127 -4.99 -13.10 -1.61
C SER A 127 -6.48 -13.10 -1.34
N VAL A 128 -7.20 -12.17 -1.96
CA VAL A 128 -8.66 -12.06 -1.89
C VAL A 128 -9.24 -12.30 -3.26
N ASP A 129 -10.12 -13.27 -3.33
CA ASP A 129 -11.09 -13.38 -4.39
C ASP A 129 -12.34 -12.60 -3.96
N ARG A 130 -12.76 -11.63 -4.76
CA ARG A 130 -13.90 -10.76 -4.47
C ARG A 130 -15.15 -11.17 -5.26
N SER A 131 -15.09 -12.27 -5.98
CA SER A 131 -16.17 -12.75 -6.86
C SER A 131 -17.43 -13.13 -6.09
N SER A 132 -17.29 -13.61 -4.82
CA SER A 132 -18.41 -13.99 -3.99
C SER A 132 -18.33 -13.42 -2.57
N LEU A 133 -19.48 -13.38 -1.87
CA LEU A 133 -19.55 -13.00 -0.46
C LEU A 133 -18.76 -13.98 0.42
N GLU A 134 -18.84 -15.27 0.11
CA GLU A 134 -18.14 -16.34 0.84
C GLU A 134 -16.62 -16.15 0.80
N ASN A 135 -16.06 -15.83 -0.37
CA ASN A 135 -14.64 -15.58 -0.55
C ASN A 135 -14.18 -14.33 0.22
N ARG A 136 -15.03 -13.30 0.30
CA ARG A 136 -14.75 -12.11 1.13
C ARG A 136 -14.72 -12.46 2.62
N ILE A 137 -15.68 -13.25 3.10
CA ILE A 137 -15.74 -13.72 4.50
C ILE A 137 -14.53 -14.60 4.81
N ALA A 138 -14.16 -15.53 3.91
CA ALA A 138 -12.97 -16.36 4.06
C ALA A 138 -11.70 -15.54 4.21
N SER A 139 -11.57 -14.48 3.42
CA SER A 139 -10.43 -13.55 3.50
C SER A 139 -10.37 -12.82 4.86
N LEU A 140 -11.50 -12.37 5.39
CA LEU A 140 -11.57 -11.76 6.73
C LEU A 140 -11.16 -12.73 7.83
N ARG A 141 -11.57 -14.01 7.74
CA ARG A 141 -11.14 -15.07 8.69
C ARG A 141 -9.63 -15.26 8.66
N ILE A 142 -9.00 -15.24 7.47
CA ILE A 142 -7.55 -15.34 7.33
C ILE A 142 -6.87 -14.12 7.96
N LEU A 143 -7.37 -12.92 7.72
CA LEU A 143 -6.80 -11.67 8.29
C LEU A 143 -6.91 -11.67 9.82
N ARG A 144 -8.04 -12.13 10.38
CA ARG A 144 -8.21 -12.33 11.82
C ARG A 144 -7.16 -13.30 12.39
N SER A 145 -6.96 -14.44 11.73
CA SER A 145 -5.93 -15.42 12.13
C SER A 145 -4.51 -14.85 12.05
N ILE A 146 -4.25 -13.90 11.19
CA ILE A 146 -2.95 -13.20 11.08
C ILE A 146 -2.79 -12.21 12.23
N LEU A 147 -3.83 -11.43 12.51
CA LEU A 147 -3.86 -10.50 13.63
C LEU A 147 -3.70 -11.23 14.97
N SER A 148 -4.35 -12.39 15.18
CA SER A 148 -4.17 -13.17 16.41
C SER A 148 -2.74 -13.69 16.65
N LYS A 149 -1.86 -13.59 15.64
CA LYS A 149 -0.44 -13.95 15.71
C LYS A 149 0.49 -12.73 15.85
N GLY A 150 -0.05 -11.56 16.19
CA GLY A 150 0.72 -10.33 16.38
C GLY A 150 1.22 -9.70 15.08
N ILE A 151 0.70 -10.12 13.91
CA ILE A 151 1.12 -9.58 12.61
C ILE A 151 0.12 -8.53 12.15
N SER A 152 0.59 -7.34 11.81
CA SER A 152 -0.24 -6.27 11.25
C SER A 152 -0.78 -6.65 9.88
N VAL A 153 -1.93 -6.07 9.50
CA VAL A 153 -2.47 -6.21 8.15
C VAL A 153 -2.48 -4.85 7.44
N LEU A 154 -2.42 -4.88 6.10
CA LEU A 154 -2.53 -3.68 5.29
C LEU A 154 -3.67 -3.85 4.29
N VAL A 155 -4.53 -2.87 4.23
CA VAL A 155 -5.70 -2.84 3.36
C VAL A 155 -5.71 -1.54 2.55
N PHE A 156 -5.99 -1.65 1.26
CA PHE A 156 -6.43 -0.54 0.42
C PHE A 156 -7.96 -0.54 0.42
N PRO A 157 -8.62 0.29 1.26
CA PRO A 157 -10.06 0.18 1.48
C PRO A 157 -10.88 0.60 0.26
N GLU A 158 -10.30 1.34 -0.67
CA GLU A 158 -10.88 1.70 -1.97
C GLU A 158 -11.11 0.49 -2.89
N GLY A 159 -10.41 -0.60 -2.62
CA GLY A 159 -10.57 -1.87 -3.33
C GLY A 159 -9.93 -1.94 -4.71
N THR A 160 -9.81 -0.84 -5.41
CA THR A 160 -9.14 -0.68 -6.72
C THR A 160 -8.44 0.66 -6.75
N PHE A 161 -7.65 0.93 -7.80
CA PHE A 161 -7.07 2.26 -7.99
C PHE A 161 -8.12 3.35 -7.99
N ASN A 162 -7.82 4.46 -7.35
CA ASN A 162 -8.57 5.69 -7.51
C ASN A 162 -8.21 6.29 -8.89
N MET A 163 -9.11 6.11 -9.85
CA MET A 163 -8.98 6.66 -11.21
C MET A 163 -9.75 7.96 -11.38
N THR A 164 -10.28 8.51 -10.27
CA THR A 164 -10.96 9.81 -10.24
C THR A 164 -9.95 10.92 -9.91
N ASN A 165 -10.38 12.16 -10.03
CA ASN A 165 -9.62 13.32 -9.56
C ASN A 165 -9.99 13.71 -8.12
N GLU A 166 -10.77 12.86 -7.43
CA GLU A 166 -11.12 13.02 -6.04
C GLU A 166 -9.98 12.56 -5.11
N PRO A 167 -9.87 13.06 -3.89
CA PRO A 167 -8.85 12.62 -2.96
C PRO A 167 -8.86 11.11 -2.72
N LEU A 168 -10.03 10.53 -2.52
CA LEU A 168 -10.27 9.11 -2.25
C LEU A 168 -11.54 8.64 -2.96
N LYS A 169 -11.64 7.34 -3.20
CA LYS A 169 -12.88 6.64 -3.50
C LYS A 169 -13.55 6.19 -2.20
N ASP A 170 -14.82 5.79 -2.31
CA ASP A 170 -15.54 5.20 -1.19
C ASP A 170 -14.81 3.97 -0.64
N PHE A 171 -14.83 3.85 0.68
CA PHE A 171 -14.21 2.75 1.38
C PHE A 171 -15.17 1.59 1.59
N TYR A 172 -14.68 0.38 1.38
CA TYR A 172 -15.36 -0.84 1.81
C TYR A 172 -15.24 -1.05 3.32
N ASP A 173 -16.23 -1.66 3.93
CA ASP A 173 -16.35 -1.79 5.39
C ASP A 173 -15.40 -2.82 6.02
N GLY A 174 -14.81 -3.71 5.22
CA GLY A 174 -14.10 -4.89 5.71
C GLY A 174 -12.97 -4.60 6.70
N ALA A 175 -12.16 -3.57 6.46
CA ALA A 175 -11.06 -3.19 7.34
C ALA A 175 -11.56 -2.65 8.69
N PHE A 176 -12.66 -1.90 8.70
CA PHE A 176 -13.24 -1.25 9.87
C PHE A 176 -13.94 -2.27 10.76
N ARG A 177 -14.71 -3.19 10.15
CA ARG A 177 -15.30 -4.33 10.86
C ARG A 177 -14.23 -5.22 11.50
N LEU A 178 -13.17 -5.53 10.75
CA LEU A 178 -12.04 -6.31 11.27
C LEU A 178 -11.36 -5.60 12.46
N ALA A 179 -11.20 -4.28 12.42
CA ALA A 179 -10.62 -3.48 13.50
C ALA A 179 -11.44 -3.58 14.79
N LEU A 180 -12.75 -3.43 14.68
CA LEU A 180 -13.67 -3.55 15.82
C LEU A 180 -13.70 -4.96 16.39
N GLU A 181 -13.74 -5.98 15.51
CA GLU A 181 -13.81 -7.37 15.89
C GLU A 181 -12.55 -7.88 16.60
N THR A 182 -11.39 -7.35 16.21
CA THR A 182 -10.08 -7.77 16.76
C THR A 182 -9.50 -6.76 17.76
N HIS A 183 -10.24 -5.69 18.08
CA HIS A 183 -9.77 -4.58 18.91
C HIS A 183 -8.40 -4.03 18.50
N THR A 184 -8.09 -4.09 17.18
CA THR A 184 -6.84 -3.65 16.62
C THR A 184 -6.96 -2.21 16.12
N PRO A 185 -6.11 -1.26 16.57
CA PRO A 185 -6.19 0.14 16.12
C PRO A 185 -5.91 0.28 14.63
N ILE A 186 -6.56 1.28 14.00
CA ILE A 186 -6.30 1.65 12.63
C ILE A 186 -5.16 2.66 12.57
N LYS A 187 -4.18 2.43 11.70
CA LYS A 187 -3.11 3.40 11.39
C LYS A 187 -3.23 3.82 9.93
N PRO A 188 -3.80 5.00 9.63
CA PRO A 188 -3.86 5.50 8.26
C PRO A 188 -2.48 5.92 7.78
N VAL A 189 -2.17 5.59 6.50
CA VAL A 189 -0.90 5.95 5.86
C VAL A 189 -1.17 6.45 4.45
N LEU A 190 -0.59 7.59 4.09
CA LEU A 190 -0.79 8.19 2.78
C LEU A 190 0.40 7.96 1.86
N PHE A 191 0.14 7.51 0.65
CA PHE A 191 1.08 7.51 -0.47
C PHE A 191 0.80 8.73 -1.33
N LEU A 192 1.66 9.76 -1.25
CA LEU A 192 1.39 11.08 -1.82
C LEU A 192 1.86 11.23 -3.26
N ASP A 193 3.02 10.67 -3.59
CA ASP A 193 3.68 10.96 -4.86
C ASP A 193 3.79 9.72 -5.77
N THR A 194 3.17 8.58 -5.39
CA THR A 194 3.21 7.36 -6.21
C THR A 194 2.57 7.55 -7.57
N TYR A 195 1.52 8.36 -7.65
CA TYR A 195 0.88 8.75 -8.91
C TYR A 195 1.84 9.49 -9.85
N ASP A 196 2.61 10.43 -9.34
CA ASP A 196 3.60 11.18 -10.12
C ASP A 196 4.79 10.31 -10.53
N ARG A 197 5.11 9.31 -9.72
CA ARG A 197 6.22 8.39 -10.02
C ARG A 197 5.81 7.33 -11.03
N MET A 198 4.57 6.83 -10.96
CA MET A 198 4.03 5.85 -11.89
C MET A 198 2.49 5.89 -11.81
N ASN A 199 1.83 6.44 -12.80
CA ASN A 199 0.38 6.53 -12.79
C ASN A 199 -0.29 5.19 -13.15
N HIS A 200 -1.60 5.09 -12.88
CA HIS A 200 -2.39 3.88 -13.17
C HIS A 200 -2.70 3.68 -14.66
N LYS A 201 -2.40 4.63 -15.55
CA LYS A 201 -2.75 4.56 -16.97
C LYS A 201 -1.84 3.63 -17.75
N THR A 202 -0.55 3.55 -17.38
CA THR A 202 0.44 2.70 -18.04
C THR A 202 1.60 2.32 -17.12
N LEU A 203 2.11 1.11 -17.31
CA LEU A 203 3.32 0.63 -16.64
C LEU A 203 4.60 1.36 -17.11
N PHE A 204 4.54 2.00 -18.28
CA PHE A 204 5.66 2.76 -18.87
C PHE A 204 5.66 4.25 -18.47
N SER A 205 5.09 4.58 -17.31
CA SER A 205 5.05 5.93 -16.78
C SER A 205 5.97 6.17 -15.59
N LEU A 206 6.87 5.23 -15.29
CA LEU A 206 7.78 5.38 -14.16
C LEU A 206 8.71 6.57 -14.37
N ASN A 207 8.80 7.42 -13.34
CA ASN A 207 9.61 8.63 -13.31
C ASN A 207 10.47 8.67 -12.05
N PRO A 208 11.73 9.15 -12.14
CA PRO A 208 12.56 9.38 -10.98
C PRO A 208 12.00 10.51 -10.10
N GLY A 209 12.45 10.58 -8.85
CA GLY A 209 12.14 11.69 -7.98
C GLY A 209 11.71 11.29 -6.57
N ARG A 210 11.16 12.24 -5.82
CA ARG A 210 10.72 12.04 -4.45
C ARG A 210 9.38 11.30 -4.40
N CYS A 211 9.25 10.39 -3.43
CA CYS A 211 8.01 9.72 -3.11
C CYS A 211 7.79 9.79 -1.58
N ARG A 212 6.79 10.57 -1.15
CA ARG A 212 6.46 10.78 0.26
C ARG A 212 5.45 9.75 0.74
N ILE A 213 5.71 9.24 1.95
CA ILE A 213 4.81 8.38 2.71
C ILE A 213 4.54 9.07 4.03
N VAL A 214 3.29 9.30 4.39
CA VAL A 214 2.91 10.00 5.62
C VAL A 214 2.10 9.06 6.51
N TYR A 215 2.60 8.83 7.72
CA TYR A 215 1.90 8.11 8.77
C TYR A 215 1.09 9.10 9.59
N LEU A 216 -0.22 8.94 9.59
CA LEU A 216 -1.14 9.78 10.35
C LEU A 216 -1.31 9.24 11.78
N ASP A 217 -2.09 9.94 12.59
CA ASP A 217 -2.43 9.50 13.93
C ASP A 217 -3.16 8.16 13.92
N GLU A 218 -2.85 7.31 14.88
CA GLU A 218 -3.61 6.08 15.05
C GLU A 218 -5.02 6.38 15.59
N ILE A 219 -5.97 5.58 15.15
CA ILE A 219 -7.35 5.67 15.59
C ILE A 219 -7.64 4.45 16.47
N PRO A 220 -7.73 4.63 17.80
CA PRO A 220 -8.09 3.54 18.71
C PRO A 220 -9.54 3.11 18.48
N VAL A 221 -9.83 1.86 18.79
CA VAL A 221 -11.15 1.24 18.62
C VAL A 221 -11.68 0.61 19.91
N THR A 222 -11.01 0.87 21.06
CA THR A 222 -11.31 0.23 22.34
C THR A 222 -12.73 0.50 22.82
N ASP A 223 -13.25 1.71 22.57
CA ASP A 223 -14.57 2.15 23.03
C ASP A 223 -15.67 1.98 21.97
N LEU A 224 -15.32 1.39 20.81
CA LEU A 224 -16.23 1.21 19.69
C LEU A 224 -16.73 -0.24 19.61
N LYS A 225 -17.97 -0.41 19.13
CA LYS A 225 -18.64 -1.70 18.92
C LYS A 225 -18.94 -1.93 17.43
N MET A 226 -19.34 -3.13 17.06
CA MET A 226 -19.62 -3.50 15.67
C MET A 226 -20.61 -2.55 14.92
N PRO A 227 -21.68 -2.00 15.57
CA PRO A 227 -22.54 -1.01 14.93
C PRO A 227 -21.83 0.28 14.54
N ASP A 228 -20.70 0.61 15.19
CA ASP A 228 -19.95 1.84 14.95
C ASP A 228 -19.02 1.75 13.71
N ALA A 229 -19.02 0.64 12.97
CA ALA A 229 -18.19 0.47 11.80
C ALA A 229 -18.37 1.59 10.75
N PRO A 230 -19.59 2.08 10.43
CA PRO A 230 -19.77 3.22 9.51
C PRO A 230 -19.17 4.52 10.06
N PHE A 231 -19.29 4.78 11.36
CA PHE A 231 -18.67 5.94 12.02
C PHE A 231 -17.15 5.88 11.94
N LEU A 232 -16.55 4.74 12.30
CA LEU A 232 -15.11 4.53 12.22
C LEU A 232 -14.59 4.70 10.78
N LYS A 233 -15.29 4.12 9.80
CA LYS A 233 -14.98 4.29 8.38
C LYS A 233 -14.98 5.76 7.98
N LYS A 234 -16.03 6.49 8.32
CA LYS A 234 -16.14 7.91 8.02
C LYS A 234 -15.03 8.73 8.66
N ARG A 235 -14.72 8.48 9.94
CA ARG A 235 -13.64 9.15 10.66
C ARG A 235 -12.27 8.95 9.98
N VAL A 236 -11.95 7.72 9.54
CA VAL A 236 -10.72 7.42 8.83
C VAL A 236 -10.71 8.09 7.46
N TYR A 237 -11.82 8.03 6.73
CA TYR A 237 -11.97 8.66 5.42
C TYR A 237 -11.74 10.17 5.50
N ASP A 238 -12.46 10.86 6.39
CA ASP A 238 -12.40 12.32 6.55
C ASP A 238 -10.96 12.77 6.93
N LEU A 239 -10.29 12.01 7.83
CA LEU A 239 -8.90 12.28 8.19
C LEU A 239 -7.97 12.16 7.00
N MET A 240 -8.06 11.06 6.24
CA MET A 240 -7.21 10.82 5.09
C MET A 240 -7.48 11.82 3.96
N GLU A 241 -8.75 12.12 3.65
CA GLU A 241 -9.15 13.11 2.66
C GLU A 241 -8.59 14.49 2.99
N LYS A 242 -8.82 14.97 4.24
CA LYS A 242 -8.30 16.25 4.73
C LYS A 242 -6.78 16.33 4.53
N LYS A 243 -6.06 15.29 4.91
CA LYS A 243 -4.60 15.24 4.83
C LYS A 243 -4.08 15.15 3.41
N LEU A 244 -4.73 14.40 2.51
CA LEU A 244 -4.37 14.37 1.09
C LEU A 244 -4.47 15.76 0.44
N ILE A 245 -5.51 16.52 0.77
CA ILE A 245 -5.69 17.91 0.32
C ILE A 245 -4.62 18.82 0.92
N GLU A 246 -4.37 18.72 2.23
CA GLU A 246 -3.37 19.50 2.97
C GLU A 246 -1.96 19.29 2.43
N TYR A 247 -1.61 18.04 2.08
CA TYR A 247 -0.32 17.68 1.46
C TYR A 247 -0.24 17.96 -0.04
N ASN A 248 -1.29 18.50 -0.66
CA ASN A 248 -1.38 18.81 -2.08
C ASN A 248 -1.08 17.58 -2.97
N ALA A 249 -1.76 16.46 -2.70
CA ALA A 249 -1.64 15.26 -3.53
C ALA A 249 -1.97 15.59 -5.00
N SER A 250 -1.10 15.18 -5.93
CA SER A 250 -1.05 15.74 -7.29
C SER A 250 -2.25 15.40 -8.17
N TRP A 251 -2.92 14.27 -7.93
CA TRP A 251 -4.09 13.83 -8.71
C TRP A 251 -5.38 14.57 -8.37
N ILE A 252 -5.43 15.31 -7.23
CA ILE A 252 -6.62 16.04 -6.80
C ILE A 252 -6.82 17.29 -7.67
N GLN A 253 -8.05 17.56 -8.08
CA GLN A 253 -8.38 18.74 -8.89
C GLN A 253 -7.93 20.06 -8.21
N PRO A 254 -7.36 21.01 -8.98
CA PRO A 254 -6.87 22.29 -8.42
C PRO A 254 -7.95 23.08 -7.66
N ALA A 255 -9.20 23.07 -8.13
CA ALA A 255 -10.31 23.78 -7.48
C ALA A 255 -10.55 23.31 -6.02
N ARG A 256 -10.40 22.03 -5.73
CA ARG A 256 -10.53 21.50 -4.37
C ARG A 256 -9.31 21.80 -3.49
N ARG A 257 -8.13 22.00 -4.09
CA ARG A 257 -6.92 22.40 -3.37
C ARG A 257 -7.01 23.84 -2.86
N LEU A 258 -7.69 24.72 -3.60
CA LEU A 258 -7.80 26.16 -3.30
C LEU A 258 -8.90 26.48 -2.28
N ASN A 259 -10.05 25.80 -2.34
CA ASN A 259 -11.20 26.10 -1.45
C ASN A 259 -10.95 25.85 0.04
N LYS A 260 -9.91 25.09 0.42
CA LYS A 260 -9.56 24.87 1.84
C LYS A 260 -8.41 25.75 2.35
N LYS A 261 -7.74 26.53 1.50
CA LYS A 261 -6.79 27.56 1.98
C LYS A 261 -7.50 28.77 2.62
N ASN A 262 -8.80 28.94 2.34
CA ASN A 262 -9.60 30.07 2.84
C ASN A 262 -10.44 29.72 4.08
N VAL A 263 -10.26 28.58 4.72
CA VAL A 263 -10.92 28.18 5.96
C VAL A 263 -9.86 28.00 7.05
N ILE A 264 -9.13 29.07 7.30
CA ILE A 264 -8.36 29.26 8.55
C ILE A 264 -8.84 30.57 9.13
N TYR A 265 -9.83 30.48 10.00
CA TYR A 265 -10.12 31.42 11.05
C TYR A 265 -10.27 30.67 12.37
#